data_b5106e16b4b53a34bef12ef7ac5e89ad
#
_entry.id   b5106e16b4b53a34bef12ef7ac5e89ad
#
_cell.length_a   1.000
_cell.length_b   1.000
_cell.length_c   1.000
_cell.angle_alpha   90.00
_cell.angle_beta   90.00
_cell.angle_gamma   90.00
#
_symmetry.space_group_name_H-M   'P 1'
#
loop_
_entity.id
_entity.type
_entity.pdbx_description
1 polymer ?
#
loop_
_entity_poly.entity_id
_entity_poly.type
_entity_poly.pdbx_seq_one_letter_code
_entity_poly.pdbx_strand_id
1 'polypeptide(L)'
;MGSPIWKPNESQIRNANITKLLSHANQKAGLDFSNYWDLHQYSIDHSDKFWRLVADYCGAIGDFSGPVRVGESMIDTKWFPEASLNFSETMLARRDKADAIVFRGENKVELRLSFNDLYEQVAKVQAHMKACGVGPGDRVAAFLPNHPAAIIGMLATSSIGAIWSSCSPDFGKQGVLDRFGQIEPKLIFVVDGYYYNGKAHDTIERVKGFLDNLPSIENIIMVEYIQTYQGDIESCSTLLEVLSNQPENEVVFTHVPFDHPLCILYSSGTTGAPKCIVHGHGGTLLQHLKELQLHADVREDDRVFYFTTCSWMMWNWLVSALASKATVMLYDGSPFYPGPRTLWDFAEAEKFTLFGTSAKYVEALQKVGFSPKSEHNLEALRGMASTGSPLSAEGYDFVYSEIKDDLHLASISGGTDIVSCFVLGVPILPVYRGEIQAPGLGMDVQVWTDEGESVHQERGELICAQSFPSRPVFFWSDEGDKKYHSAYYEHFENVWAHGDFAEITEHGGVVIYGRSDAVLNPGGVRIGTAEIYRQVDKVEAVLESIVIGQEWKNDVRVVLFVKMREGQELTDVLIKGIKSTIRTECTPRHVPAKILEVGD
;
A
#
# COMPACT_ATOMS: atom_id res chain seq x y z
N MET A 1 16.32 26.42 -15.21
CA MET A 1 15.95 25.11 -15.79
C MET A 1 16.96 24.08 -15.37
N GLY A 2 16.61 23.13 -14.55
CA GLY A 2 17.49 22.04 -14.13
C GLY A 2 17.70 21.04 -15.25
N SER A 3 18.94 20.54 -15.47
CA SER A 3 19.16 19.39 -16.34
C SER A 3 18.64 18.14 -15.66
N PRO A 4 18.07 17.18 -16.40
CA PRO A 4 17.63 15.92 -15.82
C PRO A 4 18.84 15.17 -15.24
N ILE A 5 18.62 14.54 -14.09
CA ILE A 5 19.66 13.75 -13.40
C ILE A 5 19.85 12.38 -14.08
N TRP A 6 18.81 11.87 -14.75
CA TRP A 6 18.84 10.64 -15.53
C TRP A 6 17.93 10.75 -16.75
N LYS A 7 18.28 10.04 -17.82
CA LYS A 7 17.45 9.89 -19.04
C LYS A 7 17.51 8.45 -19.52
N PRO A 8 16.36 7.87 -19.93
CA PRO A 8 16.37 6.56 -20.56
C PRO A 8 17.12 6.61 -21.89
N ASN A 9 17.87 5.56 -22.19
CA ASN A 9 18.49 5.40 -23.51
C ASN A 9 17.46 4.85 -24.52
N GLU A 10 17.82 4.88 -25.84
CA GLU A 10 16.92 4.43 -26.91
C GLU A 10 16.45 2.98 -26.76
N SER A 11 17.30 2.10 -26.21
CA SER A 11 16.96 0.69 -25.98
C SER A 11 15.94 0.56 -24.83
N GLN A 12 16.11 1.31 -23.75
CA GLN A 12 15.17 1.35 -22.64
C GLN A 12 13.80 1.86 -23.10
N ILE A 13 13.77 2.98 -23.87
CA ILE A 13 12.52 3.52 -24.43
C ILE A 13 11.83 2.49 -25.33
N ARG A 14 12.55 1.91 -26.29
CA ARG A 14 11.99 0.95 -27.25
C ARG A 14 11.43 -0.30 -26.59
N ASN A 15 12.07 -0.78 -25.53
CA ASN A 15 11.71 -2.02 -24.84
C ASN A 15 10.67 -1.81 -23.73
N ALA A 16 10.36 -0.57 -23.32
CA ALA A 16 9.40 -0.27 -22.30
C ALA A 16 7.98 -0.74 -22.66
N ASN A 17 7.24 -1.29 -21.71
CA ASN A 17 5.88 -1.75 -21.93
C ASN A 17 4.95 -0.63 -22.39
N ILE A 18 5.14 0.58 -21.87
CA ILE A 18 4.37 1.76 -22.28
C ILE A 18 4.60 2.11 -23.76
N THR A 19 5.82 1.97 -24.28
CA THR A 19 6.13 2.17 -25.71
C THR A 19 5.43 1.12 -26.58
N LYS A 20 5.38 -0.12 -26.12
CA LYS A 20 4.64 -1.20 -26.81
C LYS A 20 3.15 -0.92 -26.80
N LEU A 21 2.60 -0.40 -25.69
CA LEU A 21 1.19 0.03 -25.62
C LEU A 21 0.90 1.17 -26.61
N LEU A 22 1.76 2.20 -26.68
CA LEU A 22 1.64 3.28 -27.67
C LEU A 22 1.55 2.74 -29.09
N SER A 23 2.46 1.84 -29.46
CA SER A 23 2.49 1.19 -30.78
C SER A 23 1.23 0.36 -31.04
N HIS A 24 0.75 -0.37 -30.04
CA HIS A 24 -0.48 -1.17 -30.13
C HIS A 24 -1.72 -0.29 -30.33
N ALA A 25 -1.85 0.80 -29.55
CA ALA A 25 -2.95 1.75 -29.67
C ALA A 25 -2.98 2.44 -31.03
N ASN A 26 -1.82 2.86 -31.53
CA ASN A 26 -1.70 3.45 -32.87
C ASN A 26 -2.15 2.48 -33.96
N GLN A 27 -1.76 1.20 -33.88
CA GLN A 27 -2.15 0.18 -34.89
C GLN A 27 -3.65 -0.18 -34.83
N LYS A 28 -4.20 -0.37 -33.61
CA LYS A 28 -5.59 -0.82 -33.45
C LYS A 28 -6.63 0.28 -33.64
N ALA A 29 -6.36 1.49 -33.15
CA ALA A 29 -7.34 2.57 -33.11
C ALA A 29 -7.06 3.68 -34.15
N GLY A 30 -5.99 3.53 -34.98
CA GLY A 30 -5.61 4.55 -35.95
C GLY A 30 -5.17 5.87 -35.32
N LEU A 31 -4.61 5.79 -34.12
CA LEU A 31 -4.11 6.93 -33.35
C LEU A 31 -2.66 7.22 -33.77
N ASP A 32 -2.15 8.40 -33.45
CA ASP A 32 -0.78 8.83 -33.79
C ASP A 32 -0.08 9.38 -32.54
N PHE A 33 -0.02 8.56 -31.49
CA PHE A 33 0.71 8.92 -30.27
C PHE A 33 2.21 8.86 -30.53
N SER A 34 2.90 9.93 -30.21
CA SER A 34 4.35 10.05 -30.38
C SER A 34 5.12 10.01 -29.03
N ASN A 35 4.46 10.28 -27.92
CA ASN A 35 5.08 10.38 -26.60
C ASN A 35 4.10 10.06 -25.48
N TYR A 36 4.58 10.13 -24.22
CA TYR A 36 3.79 9.90 -23.03
C TYR A 36 2.60 10.86 -22.90
N TRP A 37 2.81 12.13 -23.19
CA TRP A 37 1.80 13.18 -22.96
C TRP A 37 0.61 13.05 -23.91
N ASP A 38 0.82 12.59 -25.14
CA ASP A 38 -0.26 12.28 -26.08
C ASP A 38 -1.15 11.16 -25.51
N LEU A 39 -0.53 10.10 -24.97
CA LEU A 39 -1.26 8.99 -24.34
C LEU A 39 -1.95 9.43 -23.04
N HIS A 40 -1.29 10.24 -22.21
CA HIS A 40 -1.86 10.76 -20.98
C HIS A 40 -3.10 11.61 -21.27
N GLN A 41 -3.01 12.56 -22.20
CA GLN A 41 -4.16 13.39 -22.59
C GLN A 41 -5.31 12.53 -23.12
N TYR A 42 -5.00 11.56 -24.00
CA TYR A 42 -6.02 10.61 -24.48
C TYR A 42 -6.66 9.81 -23.36
N SER A 43 -5.89 9.40 -22.37
CA SER A 43 -6.39 8.62 -21.24
C SER A 43 -7.38 9.39 -20.37
N ILE A 44 -7.35 10.72 -20.43
CA ILE A 44 -8.28 11.64 -19.77
C ILE A 44 -9.47 11.93 -20.68
N ASP A 45 -9.23 12.40 -21.93
CA ASP A 45 -10.28 12.82 -22.86
C ASP A 45 -11.18 11.65 -23.31
N HIS A 46 -10.62 10.45 -23.35
CA HIS A 46 -11.27 9.21 -23.77
C HIS A 46 -11.10 8.10 -22.71
N SER A 47 -11.39 8.43 -21.47
CA SER A 47 -11.14 7.53 -20.33
C SER A 47 -11.83 6.17 -20.45
N ASP A 48 -13.01 6.09 -21.05
CA ASP A 48 -13.70 4.84 -21.36
C ASP A 48 -12.90 3.95 -22.32
N LYS A 49 -12.38 4.51 -23.41
CA LYS A 49 -11.55 3.77 -24.38
C LYS A 49 -10.21 3.38 -23.79
N PHE A 50 -9.61 4.27 -22.99
CA PHE A 50 -8.34 4.00 -22.34
C PHE A 50 -8.45 2.85 -21.32
N TRP A 51 -9.46 2.85 -20.43
CA TRP A 51 -9.59 1.77 -19.46
C TRP A 51 -9.99 0.43 -20.09
N ARG A 52 -10.73 0.44 -21.21
CA ARG A 52 -10.92 -0.75 -22.05
C ARG A 52 -9.59 -1.26 -22.59
N LEU A 53 -8.76 -0.36 -23.13
CA LEU A 53 -7.43 -0.72 -23.63
C LEU A 53 -6.55 -1.32 -22.53
N VAL A 54 -6.59 -0.78 -21.31
CA VAL A 54 -5.85 -1.32 -20.14
C VAL A 54 -6.34 -2.74 -19.83
N ALA A 55 -7.65 -2.94 -19.70
CA ALA A 55 -8.21 -4.26 -19.41
C ALA A 55 -7.75 -5.33 -20.44
N ASP A 56 -7.85 -4.99 -21.72
CA ASP A 56 -7.50 -5.90 -22.82
C ASP A 56 -5.98 -6.14 -22.91
N TYR A 57 -5.20 -5.05 -22.90
CA TYR A 57 -3.76 -5.11 -23.15
C TYR A 57 -2.95 -5.64 -21.97
N CYS A 58 -3.31 -5.24 -20.75
CA CYS A 58 -2.60 -5.66 -19.56
C CYS A 58 -3.04 -7.05 -19.04
N GLY A 59 -3.98 -7.70 -19.72
CA GLY A 59 -4.33 -9.09 -19.47
C GLY A 59 -5.20 -9.31 -18.23
N ALA A 60 -6.13 -8.40 -17.94
CA ALA A 60 -7.14 -8.63 -16.92
C ALA A 60 -8.06 -9.80 -17.33
N ILE A 61 -8.24 -10.78 -16.43
CA ILE A 61 -9.13 -11.93 -16.67
C ILE A 61 -10.50 -11.61 -16.11
N GLY A 62 -11.54 -11.85 -16.94
CA GLY A 62 -12.94 -11.63 -16.60
C GLY A 62 -13.77 -11.30 -17.83
N ASP A 63 -15.07 -11.18 -17.65
CA ASP A 63 -15.97 -10.62 -18.64
C ASP A 63 -16.09 -9.11 -18.41
N PHE A 64 -15.53 -8.34 -19.32
CA PHE A 64 -15.57 -6.87 -19.30
C PHE A 64 -16.54 -6.33 -20.36
N SER A 65 -17.50 -7.12 -20.86
CA SER A 65 -18.48 -6.69 -21.84
C SER A 65 -19.36 -5.51 -21.34
N GLY A 66 -20.11 -4.90 -22.27
CA GLY A 66 -20.95 -3.75 -21.93
C GLY A 66 -20.23 -2.40 -21.87
N PRO A 67 -20.88 -1.37 -21.33
CA PRO A 67 -20.32 -0.03 -21.22
C PRO A 67 -19.15 0.02 -20.22
N VAL A 68 -18.12 0.79 -20.54
CA VAL A 68 -16.95 0.97 -19.65
C VAL A 68 -17.25 1.95 -18.54
N ARG A 69 -18.01 3.00 -18.84
CA ARG A 69 -18.35 4.06 -17.91
C ARG A 69 -19.81 4.46 -18.07
N VAL A 70 -20.52 4.61 -16.96
CA VAL A 70 -21.87 5.17 -16.88
C VAL A 70 -21.87 6.23 -15.78
N GLY A 71 -22.56 7.35 -16.02
CA GLY A 71 -22.56 8.53 -15.16
C GLY A 71 -21.61 9.62 -15.69
N GLU A 72 -21.88 10.87 -15.30
CA GLU A 72 -21.17 12.03 -15.80
C GLU A 72 -20.32 12.73 -14.71
N SER A 73 -20.75 12.65 -13.45
CA SER A 73 -20.03 13.27 -12.33
C SER A 73 -18.98 12.32 -11.73
N MET A 74 -18.07 12.88 -10.95
CA MET A 74 -17.08 12.10 -10.18
C MET A 74 -17.77 11.05 -9.31
N ILE A 75 -18.83 11.42 -8.59
CA ILE A 75 -19.51 10.59 -7.60
C ILE A 75 -20.38 9.52 -8.26
N ASP A 76 -21.16 9.89 -9.30
CA ASP A 76 -22.12 8.99 -9.94
C ASP A 76 -21.50 8.01 -10.92
N THR A 77 -20.24 8.21 -11.29
CA THR A 77 -19.57 7.35 -12.26
C THR A 77 -19.43 5.93 -11.74
N LYS A 78 -19.97 4.98 -12.52
CA LYS A 78 -19.74 3.55 -12.36
C LYS A 78 -18.87 3.04 -13.50
N TRP A 79 -17.82 2.33 -13.14
CA TRP A 79 -16.90 1.72 -14.08
C TRP A 79 -17.31 0.27 -14.33
N PHE A 80 -17.33 -0.15 -15.60
CA PHE A 80 -17.65 -1.51 -16.05
C PHE A 80 -18.84 -2.13 -15.32
N PRO A 81 -20.03 -1.49 -15.33
CA PRO A 81 -21.17 -1.89 -14.50
C PRO A 81 -21.73 -3.28 -14.82
N GLU A 82 -21.40 -3.84 -15.99
CA GLU A 82 -21.82 -5.19 -16.42
C GLU A 82 -20.69 -6.23 -16.32
N ALA A 83 -19.49 -5.81 -15.87
CA ALA A 83 -18.36 -6.73 -15.78
C ALA A 83 -18.54 -7.79 -14.68
N SER A 84 -17.97 -8.96 -14.94
CA SER A 84 -17.94 -10.10 -14.03
C SER A 84 -16.53 -10.68 -14.00
N LEU A 85 -15.85 -10.62 -12.85
CA LEU A 85 -14.44 -10.99 -12.74
C LEU A 85 -14.11 -11.51 -11.34
N ASN A 86 -12.92 -12.06 -11.20
CA ASN A 86 -12.33 -12.34 -9.89
C ASN A 86 -10.87 -11.89 -9.87
N PHE A 87 -10.49 -11.04 -8.92
CA PHE A 87 -9.13 -10.52 -8.77
C PHE A 87 -8.09 -11.65 -8.71
N SER A 88 -8.34 -12.69 -7.88
CA SER A 88 -7.41 -13.80 -7.70
C SER A 88 -7.19 -14.63 -8.96
N GLU A 89 -8.16 -14.67 -9.89
CA GLU A 89 -8.02 -15.41 -11.14
C GLU A 89 -6.89 -14.84 -12.01
N THR A 90 -6.76 -13.50 -12.08
CA THR A 90 -5.65 -12.86 -12.77
C THR A 90 -4.32 -13.08 -12.04
N MET A 91 -4.30 -13.03 -10.70
CA MET A 91 -3.09 -13.27 -9.90
C MET A 91 -2.56 -14.71 -10.02
N LEU A 92 -3.45 -15.68 -10.19
CA LEU A 92 -3.15 -17.13 -10.23
C LEU A 92 -3.13 -17.70 -11.67
N ALA A 93 -3.07 -16.83 -12.68
CA ALA A 93 -3.11 -17.24 -14.09
C ALA A 93 -1.86 -18.05 -14.52
N ARG A 94 -0.69 -17.78 -13.92
CA ARG A 94 0.55 -18.53 -14.18
C ARG A 94 0.60 -19.77 -13.29
N ARG A 95 0.93 -20.92 -13.91
CA ARG A 95 1.02 -22.23 -13.24
C ARG A 95 2.23 -22.97 -13.77
N ASP A 96 3.38 -22.76 -13.18
CA ASP A 96 4.59 -23.49 -13.49
C ASP A 96 5.51 -23.59 -12.25
N LYS A 97 6.72 -24.09 -12.43
CA LYS A 97 7.71 -24.30 -11.36
C LYS A 97 8.61 -23.08 -11.10
N ALA A 98 8.39 -21.96 -11.82
CA ALA A 98 9.10 -20.74 -11.52
C ALA A 98 8.65 -20.14 -10.18
N ASP A 99 9.52 -19.36 -9.57
CA ASP A 99 9.22 -18.70 -8.30
C ASP A 99 8.05 -17.72 -8.44
N ALA A 100 6.99 -17.93 -7.66
CA ALA A 100 5.93 -16.92 -7.46
C ALA A 100 6.27 -16.02 -6.27
N ILE A 101 6.75 -16.60 -5.17
CA ILE A 101 7.09 -15.92 -3.93
C ILE A 101 8.45 -16.39 -3.43
N VAL A 102 9.32 -15.44 -3.09
CA VAL A 102 10.55 -15.67 -2.34
C VAL A 102 10.51 -14.81 -1.09
N PHE A 103 10.68 -15.43 0.07
CA PHE A 103 10.54 -14.77 1.36
C PHE A 103 11.80 -14.93 2.21
N ARG A 104 12.18 -13.86 2.89
CA ARG A 104 13.18 -13.86 3.96
C ARG A 104 12.62 -13.20 5.23
N GLY A 105 12.67 -13.93 6.34
CA GLY A 105 12.43 -13.43 7.70
C GLY A 105 13.77 -13.15 8.39
N GLU A 106 14.30 -11.95 8.22
CA GLU A 106 15.68 -11.56 8.60
C GLU A 106 16.69 -12.63 8.12
N ASN A 107 17.53 -13.16 9.03
CA ASN A 107 18.45 -14.26 8.79
C ASN A 107 17.98 -15.59 9.45
N LYS A 108 16.67 -15.73 9.69
CA LYS A 108 16.07 -16.84 10.46
C LYS A 108 15.30 -17.82 9.60
N VAL A 109 14.53 -17.30 8.63
CA VAL A 109 13.62 -18.11 7.83
C VAL A 109 13.75 -17.72 6.36
N GLU A 110 13.84 -18.70 5.49
CA GLU A 110 13.75 -18.53 4.04
C GLU A 110 12.69 -19.50 3.50
N LEU A 111 11.76 -18.99 2.71
CA LEU A 111 10.72 -19.76 2.04
C LEU A 111 10.67 -19.42 0.56
N ARG A 112 10.32 -20.40 -0.24
CA ARG A 112 10.15 -20.24 -1.68
C ARG A 112 8.93 -21.03 -2.13
N LEU A 113 8.05 -20.39 -2.86
CA LEU A 113 6.87 -21.00 -3.47
C LEU A 113 6.94 -20.79 -4.98
N SER A 114 6.79 -21.88 -5.74
CA SER A 114 6.53 -21.75 -7.18
C SER A 114 5.10 -21.27 -7.44
N PHE A 115 4.79 -20.90 -8.69
CA PHE A 115 3.41 -20.56 -9.07
C PHE A 115 2.46 -21.75 -8.87
N ASN A 116 2.93 -22.98 -9.08
CA ASN A 116 2.16 -24.19 -8.75
C ASN A 116 1.91 -24.32 -7.25
N ASP A 117 2.97 -24.17 -6.41
CA ASP A 117 2.83 -24.28 -4.96
C ASP A 117 1.86 -23.22 -4.41
N LEU A 118 1.96 -21.99 -4.90
CA LEU A 118 1.05 -20.90 -4.51
C LEU A 118 -0.40 -21.27 -4.86
N TYR A 119 -0.65 -21.72 -6.09
CA TYR A 119 -1.98 -22.11 -6.52
C TYR A 119 -2.56 -23.26 -5.68
N GLU A 120 -1.77 -24.32 -5.43
CA GLU A 120 -2.19 -25.46 -4.63
C GLU A 120 -2.50 -25.08 -3.18
N GLN A 121 -1.65 -24.23 -2.57
CA GLN A 121 -1.90 -23.75 -1.21
C GLN A 121 -3.13 -22.85 -1.12
N VAL A 122 -3.35 -21.98 -2.10
CA VAL A 122 -4.58 -21.16 -2.20
C VAL A 122 -5.81 -22.06 -2.33
N ALA A 123 -5.77 -23.11 -3.16
CA ALA A 123 -6.89 -24.04 -3.33
C ALA A 123 -7.25 -24.76 -2.02
N LYS A 124 -6.25 -25.20 -1.27
CA LYS A 124 -6.43 -25.89 0.02
C LYS A 124 -7.00 -24.94 1.09
N VAL A 125 -6.46 -23.72 1.19
CA VAL A 125 -6.98 -22.70 2.11
C VAL A 125 -8.40 -22.28 1.73
N GLN A 126 -8.69 -22.12 0.43
CA GLN A 126 -10.04 -21.86 -0.05
C GLN A 126 -11.04 -22.96 0.38
N ALA A 127 -10.66 -24.22 0.20
CA ALA A 127 -11.50 -25.37 0.57
C ALA A 127 -11.79 -25.36 2.08
N HIS A 128 -10.78 -25.12 2.91
CA HIS A 128 -10.94 -24.98 4.36
C HIS A 128 -11.88 -23.83 4.73
N MET A 129 -11.67 -22.65 4.17
CA MET A 129 -12.51 -21.48 4.44
C MET A 129 -13.99 -21.72 4.06
N LYS A 130 -14.23 -22.37 2.92
CA LYS A 130 -15.59 -22.80 2.52
C LYS A 130 -16.20 -23.79 3.51
N ALA A 131 -15.40 -24.75 4.02
CA ALA A 131 -15.86 -25.68 5.06
C ALA A 131 -16.18 -24.96 6.39
N CYS A 132 -15.49 -23.87 6.70
CA CYS A 132 -15.80 -22.94 7.79
C CYS A 132 -16.98 -22.00 7.49
N GLY A 133 -17.67 -22.17 6.36
CA GLY A 133 -18.84 -21.39 6.00
C GLY A 133 -18.53 -19.97 5.50
N VAL A 134 -17.28 -19.66 5.10
CA VAL A 134 -16.93 -18.37 4.49
C VAL A 134 -17.50 -18.32 3.07
N GLY A 135 -18.23 -17.26 2.77
CA GLY A 135 -18.87 -16.99 1.48
C GLY A 135 -18.64 -15.56 0.98
N PRO A 136 -19.24 -15.22 -0.19
CA PRO A 136 -19.14 -13.87 -0.74
C PRO A 136 -19.63 -12.81 0.25
N GLY A 137 -18.87 -11.73 0.39
CA GLY A 137 -19.19 -10.62 1.29
C GLY A 137 -18.81 -10.84 2.77
N ASP A 138 -18.44 -12.07 3.18
CA ASP A 138 -17.86 -12.30 4.52
C ASP A 138 -16.49 -11.63 4.64
N ARG A 139 -16.16 -11.12 5.83
CA ARG A 139 -14.85 -10.51 6.10
C ARG A 139 -13.91 -11.54 6.67
N VAL A 140 -12.72 -11.58 6.11
CA VAL A 140 -11.59 -12.38 6.59
C VAL A 140 -10.47 -11.44 7.00
N ALA A 141 -10.09 -11.50 8.28
CA ALA A 141 -9.04 -10.67 8.82
C ALA A 141 -7.69 -11.41 8.87
N ALA A 142 -6.61 -10.65 8.96
CA ALA A 142 -5.28 -11.19 9.19
C ALA A 142 -4.46 -10.28 10.12
N PHE A 143 -3.88 -10.90 11.15
CA PHE A 143 -2.89 -10.30 12.02
C PHE A 143 -1.56 -11.01 11.74
N LEU A 144 -0.90 -10.59 10.66
CA LEU A 144 0.26 -11.27 10.08
C LEU A 144 1.40 -10.31 9.75
N PRO A 145 2.66 -10.77 9.81
CA PRO A 145 3.79 -10.07 9.20
C PRO A 145 3.74 -10.20 7.67
N ASN A 146 4.72 -9.62 6.98
CA ASN A 146 4.86 -9.75 5.52
C ASN A 146 5.33 -11.16 5.12
N HIS A 147 4.52 -12.16 5.45
CA HIS A 147 4.78 -13.59 5.26
C HIS A 147 3.94 -14.15 4.08
N PRO A 148 4.40 -15.18 3.35
CA PRO A 148 3.65 -15.80 2.25
C PRO A 148 2.21 -16.18 2.61
N ALA A 149 1.94 -16.57 3.85
CA ALA A 149 0.60 -16.90 4.35
C ALA A 149 -0.42 -15.75 4.16
N ALA A 150 0.03 -14.48 4.23
CA ALA A 150 -0.84 -13.33 4.00
C ALA A 150 -1.31 -13.27 2.53
N ILE A 151 -0.43 -13.55 1.58
CA ILE A 151 -0.78 -13.61 0.14
C ILE A 151 -1.72 -14.79 -0.12
N ILE A 152 -1.40 -15.97 0.42
CA ILE A 152 -2.24 -17.18 0.29
C ILE A 152 -3.64 -16.90 0.86
N GLY A 153 -3.73 -16.31 2.06
CA GLY A 153 -4.98 -15.96 2.71
C GLY A 153 -5.79 -14.92 1.90
N MET A 154 -5.15 -13.87 1.40
CA MET A 154 -5.80 -12.85 0.56
C MET A 154 -6.36 -13.45 -0.73
N LEU A 155 -5.56 -14.26 -1.44
CA LEU A 155 -5.99 -14.86 -2.70
C LEU A 155 -7.08 -15.92 -2.50
N ALA A 156 -7.00 -16.71 -1.43
CA ALA A 156 -8.08 -17.65 -1.08
C ALA A 156 -9.37 -16.90 -0.72
N THR A 157 -9.29 -15.82 0.05
CA THR A 157 -10.43 -14.97 0.42
C THR A 157 -11.10 -14.37 -0.80
N SER A 158 -10.34 -13.66 -1.63
CA SER A 158 -10.89 -12.99 -2.81
C SER A 158 -11.38 -13.96 -3.88
N SER A 159 -10.81 -15.17 -3.98
CA SER A 159 -11.31 -16.21 -4.90
C SER A 159 -12.74 -16.65 -4.59
N ILE A 160 -13.16 -16.58 -3.32
CA ILE A 160 -14.52 -16.88 -2.87
C ILE A 160 -15.48 -15.69 -3.09
N GLY A 161 -14.96 -14.48 -3.30
CA GLY A 161 -15.71 -13.21 -3.26
C GLY A 161 -15.88 -12.70 -1.82
N ALA A 162 -15.14 -13.22 -0.86
CA ALA A 162 -15.03 -12.68 0.50
C ALA A 162 -14.05 -11.49 0.54
N ILE A 163 -14.08 -10.72 1.61
CA ILE A 163 -13.41 -9.43 1.74
C ILE A 163 -12.21 -9.56 2.66
N TRP A 164 -11.01 -9.24 2.16
CA TRP A 164 -9.77 -9.29 2.93
C TRP A 164 -9.52 -8.03 3.74
N SER A 165 -8.96 -8.17 4.95
CA SER A 165 -8.42 -7.05 5.72
C SER A 165 -7.24 -7.48 6.57
N SER A 166 -6.18 -6.70 6.65
CA SER A 166 -4.96 -7.10 7.37
C SER A 166 -4.36 -6.01 8.24
N CYS A 167 -3.80 -6.46 9.37
CA CYS A 167 -2.99 -5.67 10.29
C CYS A 167 -1.65 -6.37 10.53
N SER A 168 -0.59 -5.56 10.66
CA SER A 168 0.74 -6.05 11.04
C SER A 168 0.80 -6.41 12.54
N PRO A 169 1.62 -7.40 12.95
CA PRO A 169 1.71 -7.83 14.34
C PRO A 169 2.39 -6.83 15.28
N ASP A 170 2.87 -5.70 14.79
CA ASP A 170 3.35 -4.58 15.61
C ASP A 170 2.22 -3.72 16.21
N PHE A 171 0.96 -3.88 15.72
CA PHE A 171 -0.18 -3.22 16.33
C PHE A 171 -0.47 -3.76 17.74
N GLY A 172 -0.73 -2.85 18.67
CA GLY A 172 -1.26 -3.18 20.00
C GLY A 172 -2.70 -3.69 19.93
N LYS A 173 -3.18 -4.31 21.03
CA LYS A 173 -4.54 -4.85 21.15
C LYS A 173 -5.60 -3.84 20.71
N GLN A 174 -5.53 -2.60 21.20
CA GLN A 174 -6.51 -1.57 20.89
C GLN A 174 -6.48 -1.19 19.40
N GLY A 175 -5.29 -1.09 18.80
CA GLY A 175 -5.16 -0.80 17.36
C GLY A 175 -5.79 -1.88 16.47
N VAL A 176 -5.75 -3.15 16.88
CA VAL A 176 -6.43 -4.27 16.21
C VAL A 176 -7.95 -4.15 16.38
N LEU A 177 -8.43 -3.90 17.60
CA LEU A 177 -9.85 -3.76 17.91
C LEU A 177 -10.49 -2.56 17.20
N ASP A 178 -9.78 -1.45 17.12
CA ASP A 178 -10.23 -0.24 16.41
C ASP A 178 -10.47 -0.48 14.91
N ARG A 179 -9.86 -1.52 14.34
CA ARG A 179 -9.98 -1.92 12.95
C ARG A 179 -10.95 -3.08 12.78
N PHE A 180 -10.60 -4.23 13.30
CA PHE A 180 -11.38 -5.46 13.10
C PHE A 180 -12.73 -5.44 13.82
N GLY A 181 -12.86 -4.72 14.92
CA GLY A 181 -14.14 -4.53 15.61
C GLY A 181 -15.19 -3.78 14.77
N GLN A 182 -14.75 -2.96 13.80
CA GLN A 182 -15.68 -2.25 12.91
C GLN A 182 -16.23 -3.13 11.80
N ILE A 183 -15.45 -4.13 11.34
CA ILE A 183 -15.77 -4.95 10.17
C ILE A 183 -16.30 -6.33 10.53
N GLU A 184 -16.23 -6.73 11.79
CA GLU A 184 -16.77 -7.99 12.30
C GLU A 184 -16.36 -9.21 11.45
N PRO A 185 -15.06 -9.57 11.41
CA PRO A 185 -14.59 -10.67 10.58
C PRO A 185 -15.10 -12.02 11.09
N LYS A 186 -15.41 -12.93 10.16
CA LYS A 186 -15.88 -14.27 10.46
C LYS A 186 -14.74 -15.26 10.69
N LEU A 187 -13.62 -15.06 9.99
CA LEU A 187 -12.41 -15.85 10.10
C LEU A 187 -11.21 -14.93 10.23
N ILE A 188 -10.20 -15.35 11.00
CA ILE A 188 -8.96 -14.61 11.14
C ILE A 188 -7.74 -15.51 10.96
N PHE A 189 -6.75 -15.00 10.21
CA PHE A 189 -5.38 -15.51 10.24
C PHE A 189 -4.61 -14.79 11.33
N VAL A 190 -3.89 -15.54 12.15
CA VAL A 190 -3.02 -14.98 13.20
C VAL A 190 -1.64 -15.63 13.14
N VAL A 191 -0.64 -14.95 13.68
CA VAL A 191 0.73 -15.47 13.77
C VAL A 191 1.11 -15.68 15.23
N ASP A 192 1.92 -16.70 15.51
CA ASP A 192 2.46 -16.96 16.84
C ASP A 192 3.56 -15.97 17.25
N GLY A 193 4.17 -15.28 16.30
CA GLY A 193 5.15 -14.24 16.54
C GLY A 193 5.86 -13.80 15.26
N TYR A 194 6.83 -12.91 15.39
CA TYR A 194 7.61 -12.38 14.27
C TYR A 194 9.06 -12.06 14.71
N TYR A 195 9.94 -11.86 13.73
CA TYR A 195 11.31 -11.45 13.99
C TYR A 195 11.46 -9.94 13.72
N TYR A 196 12.15 -9.24 14.62
CA TYR A 196 12.53 -7.86 14.40
C TYR A 196 13.82 -7.52 15.16
N ASN A 197 14.80 -6.99 14.44
CA ASN A 197 16.12 -6.60 14.96
C ASN A 197 16.82 -7.74 15.71
N GLY A 198 16.78 -8.94 15.12
CA GLY A 198 17.39 -10.18 15.62
C GLY A 198 16.66 -10.88 16.75
N LYS A 199 15.52 -10.34 17.19
CA LYS A 199 14.72 -10.89 18.30
C LYS A 199 13.43 -11.49 17.79
N ALA A 200 13.02 -12.59 18.40
CA ALA A 200 11.67 -13.13 18.27
C ALA A 200 10.71 -12.36 19.20
N HIS A 201 9.57 -11.97 18.69
CA HIS A 201 8.50 -11.31 19.41
C HIS A 201 7.27 -12.20 19.39
N ASP A 202 6.94 -12.80 20.52
CA ASP A 202 5.75 -13.62 20.70
C ASP A 202 4.48 -12.76 20.68
N THR A 203 3.41 -13.25 20.04
CA THR A 203 2.14 -12.54 19.89
C THR A 203 0.97 -13.27 20.52
N ILE A 204 1.14 -14.48 21.03
CA ILE A 204 0.05 -15.38 21.50
C ILE A 204 -0.85 -14.69 22.52
N GLU A 205 -0.28 -14.08 23.56
CA GLU A 205 -1.08 -13.40 24.58
C GLU A 205 -1.84 -12.19 24.04
N ARG A 206 -1.27 -11.49 23.06
CA ARG A 206 -1.95 -10.39 22.37
C ARG A 206 -3.09 -10.91 21.50
N VAL A 207 -2.86 -12.01 20.78
CA VAL A 207 -3.87 -12.70 19.97
C VAL A 207 -5.06 -13.11 20.86
N LYS A 208 -4.84 -13.83 21.96
CA LYS A 208 -5.88 -14.18 22.92
C LYS A 208 -6.63 -12.94 23.41
N GLY A 209 -5.88 -11.90 23.79
CA GLY A 209 -6.46 -10.69 24.36
C GLY A 209 -7.40 -9.94 23.41
N PHE A 210 -7.16 -9.91 22.09
CA PHE A 210 -8.11 -9.27 21.17
C PHE A 210 -9.22 -10.24 20.71
N LEU A 211 -8.98 -11.55 20.60
CA LEU A 211 -10.00 -12.53 20.24
C LEU A 211 -11.18 -12.52 21.22
N ASP A 212 -10.93 -12.38 22.52
CA ASP A 212 -11.97 -12.26 23.55
C ASP A 212 -12.94 -11.08 23.30
N ASN A 213 -12.52 -10.10 22.49
CA ASN A 213 -13.29 -8.89 22.18
C ASN A 213 -13.81 -8.85 20.73
N LEU A 214 -13.65 -9.92 19.96
CA LEU A 214 -14.10 -10.06 18.58
C LEU A 214 -15.01 -11.30 18.43
N PRO A 215 -16.22 -11.26 18.99
CA PRO A 215 -17.13 -12.43 19.03
C PRO A 215 -17.64 -12.87 17.66
N SER A 216 -17.42 -12.08 16.61
CA SER A 216 -17.76 -12.43 15.22
C SER A 216 -16.84 -13.50 14.64
N ILE A 217 -15.65 -13.69 15.22
CA ILE A 217 -14.67 -14.66 14.74
C ILE A 217 -15.09 -16.07 15.19
N GLU A 218 -15.41 -16.90 14.19
CA GLU A 218 -15.83 -18.29 14.40
C GLU A 218 -14.68 -19.28 14.21
N ASN A 219 -13.69 -18.93 13.38
CA ASN A 219 -12.58 -19.80 13.02
C ASN A 219 -11.27 -19.03 12.94
N ILE A 220 -10.18 -19.69 13.34
CA ILE A 220 -8.84 -19.13 13.41
C ILE A 220 -7.87 -20.02 12.64
N ILE A 221 -7.00 -19.40 11.83
CA ILE A 221 -5.87 -20.06 11.18
C ILE A 221 -4.59 -19.49 11.76
N MET A 222 -3.84 -20.33 12.49
CA MET A 222 -2.55 -19.98 13.09
C MET A 222 -1.41 -20.23 12.13
N VAL A 223 -0.59 -19.21 11.91
CA VAL A 223 0.68 -19.29 11.19
C VAL A 223 1.80 -19.47 12.19
N GLU A 224 2.42 -20.65 12.21
CA GLU A 224 3.53 -20.99 13.12
C GLU A 224 4.85 -20.50 12.52
N TYR A 225 5.17 -19.23 12.75
CA TYR A 225 6.35 -18.58 12.19
C TYR A 225 7.57 -18.65 13.11
N ILE A 226 7.39 -18.43 14.42
CA ILE A 226 8.44 -18.59 15.44
C ILE A 226 8.31 -19.88 16.25
N GLN A 227 7.29 -20.69 15.98
CA GLN A 227 7.02 -22.01 16.57
C GLN A 227 6.83 -21.98 18.09
N THR A 228 6.10 -20.98 18.62
CA THR A 228 5.77 -20.87 20.04
C THR A 228 4.34 -21.28 20.38
N TYR A 229 3.47 -21.48 19.38
CA TYR A 229 2.08 -21.89 19.59
C TYR A 229 1.97 -23.29 20.20
N GLN A 230 1.10 -23.45 21.23
CA GLN A 230 0.96 -24.70 22.00
C GLN A 230 -0.39 -25.39 21.80
N GLY A 231 -1.21 -24.94 20.82
CA GLY A 231 -2.53 -25.55 20.57
C GLY A 231 -3.60 -25.16 21.60
N ASP A 232 -3.47 -24.02 22.27
CA ASP A 232 -4.29 -23.60 23.39
C ASP A 232 -5.32 -22.49 23.06
N ILE A 233 -5.66 -22.33 21.76
CA ILE A 233 -6.72 -21.44 21.27
C ILE A 233 -7.84 -22.29 20.67
N GLU A 234 -9.07 -22.10 21.14
CA GLU A 234 -10.25 -22.82 20.65
C GLU A 234 -10.57 -22.44 19.18
N SER A 235 -11.17 -23.36 18.44
CA SER A 235 -11.53 -23.18 17.01
C SER A 235 -10.35 -22.74 16.11
N CYS A 236 -9.13 -23.12 16.49
CA CYS A 236 -7.91 -22.78 15.81
C CYS A 236 -7.32 -24.01 15.12
N SER A 237 -7.05 -23.90 13.81
CA SER A 237 -6.24 -24.84 13.04
C SER A 237 -4.93 -24.17 12.66
N THR A 238 -3.82 -24.91 12.67
CA THR A 238 -2.57 -24.37 12.11
C THR A 238 -2.64 -24.35 10.58
N LEU A 239 -1.93 -23.42 9.95
CA LEU A 239 -1.85 -23.40 8.49
C LEU A 239 -1.29 -24.71 7.94
N LEU A 240 -0.34 -25.32 8.63
CA LEU A 240 0.22 -26.62 8.25
C LEU A 240 -0.84 -27.72 8.27
N GLU A 241 -1.71 -27.77 9.28
CA GLU A 241 -2.84 -28.71 9.34
C GLU A 241 -3.82 -28.47 8.19
N VAL A 242 -4.16 -27.21 7.91
CA VAL A 242 -5.03 -26.84 6.78
C VAL A 242 -4.44 -27.36 5.46
N LEU A 243 -3.16 -27.10 5.22
CA LEU A 243 -2.48 -27.52 3.99
C LEU A 243 -2.32 -29.05 3.89
N SER A 244 -2.23 -29.76 5.02
CA SER A 244 -2.06 -31.22 5.04
C SER A 244 -3.39 -31.98 4.93
N ASN A 245 -4.46 -31.43 5.52
CA ASN A 245 -5.74 -32.14 5.64
C ASN A 245 -6.70 -31.88 4.48
N GLN A 246 -6.48 -30.84 3.68
CA GLN A 246 -7.31 -30.58 2.52
C GLN A 246 -6.81 -31.36 1.29
N PRO A 247 -7.71 -31.95 0.51
CA PRO A 247 -7.34 -32.64 -0.72
C PRO A 247 -6.80 -31.63 -1.75
N GLU A 248 -6.07 -32.12 -2.74
CA GLU A 248 -5.73 -31.33 -3.92
C GLU A 248 -7.00 -31.01 -4.67
N ASN A 249 -7.31 -29.73 -4.80
CA ASN A 249 -8.47 -29.20 -5.49
C ASN A 249 -8.05 -28.07 -6.44
N GLU A 250 -8.88 -27.82 -7.45
CA GLU A 250 -8.77 -26.61 -8.25
C GLU A 250 -9.36 -25.41 -7.47
N VAL A 251 -8.77 -24.24 -7.64
CA VAL A 251 -9.35 -22.99 -7.14
C VAL A 251 -10.63 -22.71 -7.90
N VAL A 252 -11.72 -22.50 -7.18
CA VAL A 252 -13.02 -22.10 -7.76
C VAL A 252 -13.17 -20.61 -7.63
N PHE A 253 -13.08 -19.88 -8.73
CA PHE A 253 -13.26 -18.44 -8.74
C PHE A 253 -14.75 -18.05 -8.77
N THR A 254 -15.19 -17.36 -7.73
CA THR A 254 -16.51 -16.75 -7.69
C THR A 254 -16.43 -15.41 -8.42
N HIS A 255 -16.96 -15.36 -9.64
CA HIS A 255 -17.03 -14.11 -10.39
C HIS A 255 -18.04 -13.15 -9.73
N VAL A 256 -17.65 -11.91 -9.60
CA VAL A 256 -18.37 -10.85 -8.89
C VAL A 256 -18.43 -9.58 -9.74
N PRO A 257 -19.35 -8.63 -9.47
CA PRO A 257 -19.36 -7.32 -10.11
C PRO A 257 -18.04 -6.56 -9.94
N PHE A 258 -17.79 -5.62 -10.82
CA PHE A 258 -16.56 -4.80 -10.85
C PHE A 258 -16.25 -4.09 -9.52
N ASP A 259 -17.26 -3.53 -8.89
CA ASP A 259 -17.20 -2.79 -7.64
C ASP A 259 -17.46 -3.67 -6.39
N HIS A 260 -17.57 -5.00 -6.56
CA HIS A 260 -17.68 -5.90 -5.40
C HIS A 260 -16.44 -5.73 -4.49
N PRO A 261 -16.64 -5.63 -3.17
CA PRO A 261 -15.54 -5.43 -2.23
C PRO A 261 -14.46 -6.53 -2.31
N LEU A 262 -13.22 -6.11 -2.52
CA LEU A 262 -12.02 -6.96 -2.50
C LEU A 262 -11.34 -6.94 -1.14
N CYS A 263 -11.10 -5.72 -0.65
CA CYS A 263 -10.39 -5.53 0.61
C CYS A 263 -10.85 -4.26 1.33
N ILE A 264 -10.61 -4.25 2.65
CA ILE A 264 -10.79 -3.09 3.52
C ILE A 264 -9.43 -2.66 4.02
N LEU A 265 -9.04 -1.45 3.68
CA LEU A 265 -7.83 -0.79 4.15
C LEU A 265 -8.19 0.29 5.17
N TYR A 266 -7.23 0.63 6.01
CA TYR A 266 -7.47 1.60 7.08
C TYR A 266 -6.61 2.83 6.87
N SER A 267 -7.23 4.01 6.99
CA SER A 267 -6.50 5.26 7.12
C SER A 267 -6.93 6.00 8.38
N SER A 268 -5.94 6.54 9.06
CA SER A 268 -6.20 7.33 10.27
C SER A 268 -6.83 8.66 9.89
N GLY A 269 -7.94 8.99 10.56
CA GLY A 269 -8.60 10.29 10.44
C GLY A 269 -8.13 11.27 11.53
N THR A 270 -8.56 12.51 11.41
CA THR A 270 -8.33 13.54 12.44
C THR A 270 -9.18 13.30 13.69
N THR A 271 -10.28 12.55 13.58
CA THR A 271 -11.21 12.28 14.66
C THR A 271 -11.70 10.83 14.63
N GLY A 272 -11.83 10.21 15.80
CA GLY A 272 -12.48 8.89 15.96
C GLY A 272 -11.63 7.68 15.56
N ALA A 273 -12.32 6.57 15.27
CA ALA A 273 -11.71 5.33 14.80
C ALA A 273 -11.18 5.49 13.36
N PRO A 274 -10.19 4.67 12.93
CA PRO A 274 -9.71 4.70 11.55
C PRO A 274 -10.84 4.52 10.53
N LYS A 275 -10.75 5.25 9.40
CA LYS A 275 -11.66 5.03 8.26
C LYS A 275 -11.45 3.62 7.71
N CYS A 276 -12.51 2.89 7.48
CA CYS A 276 -12.48 1.57 6.83
C CYS A 276 -12.81 1.75 5.34
N ILE A 277 -11.80 1.86 4.51
CA ILE A 277 -11.90 2.17 3.08
C ILE A 277 -12.06 0.88 2.30
N VAL A 278 -13.17 0.73 1.59
CA VAL A 278 -13.48 -0.48 0.82
C VAL A 278 -13.07 -0.29 -0.63
N HIS A 279 -12.20 -1.18 -1.11
CA HIS A 279 -11.76 -1.22 -2.50
C HIS A 279 -12.36 -2.41 -3.24
N GLY A 280 -12.75 -2.19 -4.51
CA GLY A 280 -13.39 -3.20 -5.36
C GLY A 280 -12.38 -4.04 -6.15
N HIS A 281 -12.86 -5.22 -6.61
CA HIS A 281 -12.07 -6.17 -7.41
C HIS A 281 -11.55 -5.54 -8.70
N GLY A 282 -12.42 -4.95 -9.51
CA GLY A 282 -12.07 -4.45 -10.83
C GLY A 282 -11.21 -3.18 -10.78
N GLY A 283 -11.58 -2.23 -9.92
CA GLY A 283 -10.85 -0.97 -9.78
C GLY A 283 -9.41 -1.20 -9.32
N THR A 284 -9.20 -2.02 -8.30
CA THR A 284 -7.87 -2.39 -7.83
C THR A 284 -7.08 -3.12 -8.91
N LEU A 285 -7.69 -4.10 -9.58
CA LEU A 285 -7.03 -4.89 -10.63
C LEU A 285 -6.52 -4.00 -11.78
N LEU A 286 -7.40 -3.20 -12.37
CA LEU A 286 -7.02 -2.39 -13.55
C LEU A 286 -5.99 -1.32 -13.21
N GLN A 287 -6.17 -0.69 -12.04
CA GLN A 287 -5.24 0.34 -11.59
C GLN A 287 -3.84 -0.23 -11.34
N HIS A 288 -3.74 -1.37 -10.64
CA HIS A 288 -2.45 -1.99 -10.36
C HIS A 288 -1.80 -2.56 -11.63
N LEU A 289 -2.56 -3.15 -12.55
CA LEU A 289 -2.02 -3.59 -13.84
C LEU A 289 -1.42 -2.42 -14.62
N LYS A 290 -2.16 -1.30 -14.72
CA LYS A 290 -1.70 -0.07 -15.36
C LYS A 290 -0.41 0.44 -14.72
N GLU A 291 -0.34 0.50 -13.39
CA GLU A 291 0.83 1.02 -12.69
C GLU A 291 2.04 0.09 -12.78
N LEU A 292 1.85 -1.21 -12.51
CA LEU A 292 2.95 -2.17 -12.53
C LEU A 292 3.52 -2.34 -13.92
N GLN A 293 2.66 -2.56 -14.93
CA GLN A 293 3.14 -2.85 -16.29
C GLN A 293 3.59 -1.60 -17.04
N LEU A 294 2.85 -0.48 -16.93
CA LEU A 294 3.12 0.69 -17.77
C LEU A 294 4.02 1.73 -17.11
N HIS A 295 3.90 1.90 -15.78
CA HIS A 295 4.65 2.91 -15.04
C HIS A 295 5.89 2.36 -14.35
N ALA A 296 5.82 1.17 -13.76
CA ALA A 296 6.96 0.50 -13.16
C ALA A 296 7.68 -0.46 -14.13
N ASP A 297 7.15 -0.63 -15.35
CA ASP A 297 7.69 -1.50 -16.41
C ASP A 297 7.94 -2.94 -15.95
N VAL A 298 7.05 -3.45 -15.07
CA VAL A 298 7.09 -4.84 -14.59
C VAL A 298 6.72 -5.79 -15.73
N ARG A 299 7.53 -6.82 -15.90
CA ARG A 299 7.42 -7.82 -16.97
C ARG A 299 7.31 -9.22 -16.41
N GLU A 300 6.95 -10.17 -17.25
CA GLU A 300 7.06 -11.60 -16.91
C GLU A 300 8.49 -11.94 -16.49
N ASP A 301 8.63 -12.77 -15.47
CA ASP A 301 9.89 -13.18 -14.83
C ASP A 301 10.66 -12.09 -14.07
N ASP A 302 10.12 -10.87 -13.95
CA ASP A 302 10.70 -9.87 -13.06
C ASP A 302 10.64 -10.30 -11.59
N ARG A 303 11.55 -9.78 -10.80
CA ARG A 303 11.65 -10.02 -9.35
C ARG A 303 11.39 -8.71 -8.62
N VAL A 304 10.14 -8.56 -8.16
CA VAL A 304 9.61 -7.31 -7.64
C VAL A 304 9.65 -7.32 -6.12
N PHE A 305 10.39 -6.40 -5.57
CA PHE A 305 10.51 -6.19 -4.13
C PHE A 305 9.91 -4.84 -3.73
N TYR A 306 9.16 -4.84 -2.64
CA TYR A 306 8.77 -3.61 -1.93
C TYR A 306 8.91 -3.83 -0.42
N PHE A 307 9.70 -2.95 0.25
CA PHE A 307 9.79 -2.99 1.70
C PHE A 307 8.52 -2.42 2.31
N THR A 308 7.64 -3.29 2.78
CA THR A 308 6.31 -2.94 3.27
C THR A 308 5.82 -3.94 4.31
N THR A 309 4.67 -3.69 4.92
CA THR A 309 3.93 -4.64 5.77
C THR A 309 2.54 -4.85 5.20
N CYS A 310 1.86 -5.93 5.60
CA CYS A 310 0.51 -6.22 5.12
C CYS A 310 -0.57 -5.21 5.59
N SER A 311 -0.21 -4.25 6.47
CA SER A 311 -1.09 -3.14 6.88
C SER A 311 -1.04 -1.95 5.94
N TRP A 312 -0.08 -1.89 5.03
CA TRP A 312 0.13 -0.76 4.14
C TRP A 312 -0.37 -1.06 2.73
N MET A 313 -0.91 -0.04 2.07
CA MET A 313 -1.44 -0.16 0.71
C MET A 313 -0.40 -0.72 -0.28
N MET A 314 0.89 -0.36 -0.14
CA MET A 314 1.94 -0.85 -1.02
C MET A 314 2.13 -2.37 -0.97
N TRP A 315 1.65 -3.03 0.08
CA TRP A 315 1.60 -4.49 0.10
C TRP A 315 0.59 -5.03 -0.92
N ASN A 316 -0.59 -4.42 -1.03
CA ASN A 316 -1.59 -4.81 -2.02
C ASN A 316 -1.07 -4.60 -3.45
N TRP A 317 -0.35 -3.48 -3.65
CA TRP A 317 0.32 -3.18 -4.92
C TRP A 317 1.40 -4.22 -5.25
N LEU A 318 2.22 -4.61 -4.29
CA LEU A 318 3.26 -5.63 -4.45
C LEU A 318 2.66 -7.00 -4.81
N VAL A 319 1.60 -7.43 -4.11
CA VAL A 319 0.90 -8.71 -4.41
C VAL A 319 0.41 -8.72 -5.85
N SER A 320 -0.06 -7.60 -6.35
CA SER A 320 -0.57 -7.48 -7.74
C SER A 320 0.50 -7.65 -8.82
N ALA A 321 1.80 -7.70 -8.46
CA ALA A 321 2.85 -8.05 -9.40
C ALA A 321 2.69 -9.49 -9.96
N LEU A 322 2.01 -10.38 -9.23
CA LEU A 322 1.65 -11.71 -9.71
C LEU A 322 0.81 -11.68 -10.99
N ALA A 323 -0.04 -10.65 -11.17
CA ALA A 323 -0.81 -10.45 -12.41
C ALA A 323 0.07 -10.21 -13.64
N SER A 324 1.28 -9.69 -13.44
CA SER A 324 2.29 -9.52 -14.48
C SER A 324 3.18 -10.77 -14.63
N LYS A 325 2.84 -11.87 -13.95
CA LYS A 325 3.61 -13.13 -13.89
C LYS A 325 5.03 -12.95 -13.33
N ALA A 326 5.21 -11.93 -12.51
CA ALA A 326 6.46 -11.62 -11.82
C ALA A 326 6.56 -12.35 -10.49
N THR A 327 7.78 -12.57 -10.01
CA THR A 327 8.06 -13.10 -8.68
C THR A 327 7.93 -11.99 -7.64
N VAL A 328 7.16 -12.23 -6.60
CA VAL A 328 7.02 -11.32 -5.44
C VAL A 328 8.10 -11.64 -4.41
N MET A 329 8.91 -10.64 -4.08
CA MET A 329 9.99 -10.75 -3.11
C MET A 329 9.51 -10.16 -1.77
N LEU A 330 9.42 -10.98 -0.73
CA LEU A 330 8.95 -10.60 0.59
C LEU A 330 10.09 -10.57 1.60
N TYR A 331 10.05 -9.59 2.49
CA TYR A 331 10.96 -9.48 3.62
C TYR A 331 10.18 -9.12 4.88
N ASP A 332 10.41 -9.86 5.98
CA ASP A 332 9.94 -9.53 7.32
C ASP A 332 11.12 -9.30 8.25
N GLY A 333 11.10 -8.20 9.00
CA GLY A 333 12.14 -7.82 9.95
C GLY A 333 12.70 -6.42 9.75
N SER A 334 13.77 -6.12 10.49
CA SER A 334 14.47 -4.84 10.40
C SER A 334 15.31 -4.75 9.12
N PRO A 335 15.17 -3.68 8.31
CA PRO A 335 15.96 -3.52 7.07
C PRO A 335 17.44 -3.25 7.35
N PHE A 336 17.81 -2.97 8.61
CA PHE A 336 19.16 -2.68 9.06
C PHE A 336 19.76 -3.75 9.99
N TYR A 337 19.11 -4.92 10.14
CA TYR A 337 19.65 -6.02 10.94
C TYR A 337 20.10 -7.17 10.06
N PRO A 338 21.37 -7.66 10.22
CA PRO A 338 22.40 -7.23 11.16
C PRO A 338 23.19 -5.97 10.74
N GLY A 339 22.89 -5.37 9.60
CA GLY A 339 23.57 -4.19 9.09
C GLY A 339 22.88 -3.58 7.87
N PRO A 340 23.40 -2.47 7.33
CA PRO A 340 22.76 -1.74 6.23
C PRO A 340 22.75 -2.51 4.90
N ARG A 341 23.56 -3.57 4.78
CA ARG A 341 23.65 -4.41 3.58
C ARG A 341 22.50 -5.42 3.45
N THR A 342 21.71 -5.64 4.49
CA THR A 342 20.73 -6.73 4.61
C THR A 342 19.81 -6.86 3.40
N LEU A 343 19.14 -5.78 3.01
CA LEU A 343 18.24 -5.80 1.85
C LEU A 343 19.01 -5.86 0.51
N TRP A 344 20.22 -5.36 0.47
CA TRP A 344 21.07 -5.37 -0.72
C TRP A 344 21.69 -6.75 -0.97
N ASP A 345 22.10 -7.46 0.09
CA ASP A 345 22.48 -8.87 0.00
C ASP A 345 21.32 -9.73 -0.55
N PHE A 346 20.07 -9.39 -0.18
CA PHE A 346 18.89 -10.05 -0.72
C PHE A 346 18.66 -9.66 -2.20
N ALA A 347 18.80 -8.39 -2.52
CA ALA A 347 18.64 -7.88 -3.88
C ALA A 347 19.66 -8.50 -4.87
N GLU A 348 20.93 -8.62 -4.46
CA GLU A 348 21.97 -9.25 -5.26
C GLU A 348 21.73 -10.75 -5.43
N ALA A 349 21.49 -11.47 -4.33
CA ALA A 349 21.29 -12.92 -4.33
C ALA A 349 20.10 -13.33 -5.19
N GLU A 350 19.00 -12.61 -5.11
CA GLU A 350 17.75 -12.88 -5.83
C GLU A 350 17.59 -12.06 -7.11
N LYS A 351 18.55 -11.22 -7.47
CA LYS A 351 18.56 -10.42 -8.70
C LYS A 351 17.29 -9.58 -8.86
N PHE A 352 16.99 -8.75 -7.88
CA PHE A 352 15.82 -7.87 -7.96
C PHE A 352 15.85 -7.02 -9.23
N THR A 353 14.72 -6.93 -9.89
CA THR A 353 14.56 -6.06 -11.08
C THR A 353 13.90 -4.72 -10.72
N LEU A 354 13.05 -4.71 -9.68
CA LEU A 354 12.47 -3.53 -9.07
C LEU A 354 12.66 -3.56 -7.56
N PHE A 355 13.15 -2.45 -6.99
CA PHE A 355 13.35 -2.26 -5.55
C PHE A 355 12.48 -1.12 -5.04
N GLY A 356 11.39 -1.44 -4.34
CA GLY A 356 10.52 -0.47 -3.71
C GLY A 356 10.86 -0.22 -2.24
N THR A 357 10.84 1.04 -1.82
CA THR A 357 11.17 1.44 -0.46
C THR A 357 10.52 2.78 -0.08
N SER A 358 10.93 3.36 1.05
CA SER A 358 10.54 4.70 1.48
C SER A 358 11.70 5.69 1.36
N ALA A 359 11.38 6.98 1.25
CA ALA A 359 12.39 8.04 1.31
C ALA A 359 13.23 7.97 2.60
N LYS A 360 12.62 7.54 3.71
CA LYS A 360 13.31 7.35 4.99
C LYS A 360 14.36 6.26 4.98
N TYR A 361 14.16 5.19 4.22
CA TYR A 361 15.18 4.16 4.06
C TYR A 361 16.40 4.69 3.31
N VAL A 362 16.16 5.46 2.23
CA VAL A 362 17.25 6.12 1.46
C VAL A 362 18.04 7.09 2.35
N GLU A 363 17.33 7.92 3.13
CA GLU A 363 17.95 8.84 4.09
C GLU A 363 18.77 8.10 5.17
N ALA A 364 18.27 6.97 5.65
CA ALA A 364 18.97 6.16 6.64
C ALA A 364 20.26 5.54 6.08
N LEU A 365 20.25 5.05 4.83
CA LEU A 365 21.45 4.58 4.14
C LEU A 365 22.49 5.70 3.99
N GLN A 366 22.04 6.88 3.58
CA GLN A 366 22.89 8.06 3.44
C GLN A 366 23.55 8.44 4.79
N LYS A 367 22.78 8.43 5.88
CA LYS A 367 23.28 8.74 7.23
C LYS A 367 24.34 7.77 7.73
N VAL A 368 24.22 6.48 7.39
CA VAL A 368 25.23 5.48 7.78
C VAL A 368 26.39 5.38 6.79
N GLY A 369 26.34 6.14 5.70
CA GLY A 369 27.39 6.19 4.67
C GLY A 369 27.56 4.87 3.91
N PHE A 370 26.48 4.11 3.71
CA PHE A 370 26.53 2.82 3.02
C PHE A 370 26.27 2.99 1.54
N SER A 371 27.16 2.45 0.69
CA SER A 371 27.08 2.50 -0.78
C SER A 371 26.81 1.12 -1.37
N PRO A 372 25.56 0.78 -1.67
CA PRO A 372 25.23 -0.49 -2.34
C PRO A 372 26.01 -0.71 -3.64
N LYS A 373 26.20 0.33 -4.45
CA LYS A 373 26.95 0.28 -5.72
C LYS A 373 28.38 -0.24 -5.58
N SER A 374 29.04 0.06 -4.45
CA SER A 374 30.42 -0.34 -4.22
C SER A 374 30.56 -1.78 -3.69
N GLU A 375 29.48 -2.35 -3.13
CA GLU A 375 29.54 -3.63 -2.41
C GLU A 375 28.72 -4.75 -3.06
N HIS A 376 27.80 -4.44 -4.01
CA HIS A 376 26.86 -5.39 -4.58
C HIS A 376 26.80 -5.33 -6.11
N ASN A 377 26.57 -6.47 -6.72
CA ASN A 377 26.23 -6.55 -8.14
C ASN A 377 24.71 -6.31 -8.33
N LEU A 378 24.36 -5.11 -8.76
CA LEU A 378 22.98 -4.70 -9.01
C LEU A 378 22.64 -4.63 -10.50
N GLU A 379 23.31 -5.43 -11.36
CA GLU A 379 23.11 -5.42 -12.81
C GLU A 379 21.64 -5.64 -13.20
N ALA A 380 20.94 -6.57 -12.53
CA ALA A 380 19.55 -6.89 -12.80
C ALA A 380 18.57 -5.77 -12.41
N LEU A 381 18.95 -4.88 -11.49
CA LEU A 381 18.09 -3.82 -10.99
C LEU A 381 17.87 -2.74 -12.06
N ARG A 382 16.63 -2.60 -12.54
CA ARG A 382 16.26 -1.63 -13.58
C ARG A 382 15.44 -0.45 -13.04
N GLY A 383 14.71 -0.68 -11.95
CA GLY A 383 13.83 0.32 -11.37
C GLY A 383 13.94 0.38 -9.85
N MET A 384 13.71 1.56 -9.31
CA MET A 384 13.57 1.80 -7.88
C MET A 384 12.38 2.71 -7.64
N ALA A 385 11.52 2.35 -6.68
CA ALA A 385 10.37 3.15 -6.30
C ALA A 385 10.52 3.66 -4.86
N SER A 386 10.10 4.91 -4.61
CA SER A 386 10.13 5.54 -3.28
C SER A 386 8.80 6.21 -2.99
N THR A 387 8.20 5.91 -1.81
CA THR A 387 6.96 6.53 -1.34
C THR A 387 6.91 6.69 0.18
N GLY A 388 5.76 7.11 0.69
CA GLY A 388 5.48 7.32 2.10
C GLY A 388 5.76 8.75 2.55
N SER A 389 6.81 9.36 2.05
CA SER A 389 7.12 10.78 2.15
C SER A 389 7.87 11.24 0.91
N PRO A 390 7.90 12.55 0.61
CA PRO A 390 8.66 13.07 -0.53
C PRO A 390 10.14 12.66 -0.46
N LEU A 391 10.68 12.18 -1.57
CA LEU A 391 12.12 11.92 -1.66
C LEU A 391 12.83 13.26 -1.83
N SER A 392 13.77 13.57 -0.93
CA SER A 392 14.52 14.82 -0.99
C SER A 392 15.45 14.87 -2.21
N ALA A 393 15.78 16.06 -2.65
CA ALA A 393 16.73 16.27 -3.75
C ALA A 393 18.07 15.56 -3.51
N GLU A 394 18.57 15.58 -2.27
CA GLU A 394 19.77 14.85 -1.84
C GLU A 394 19.58 13.33 -1.90
N GLY A 395 18.33 12.85 -1.70
CA GLY A 395 17.98 11.43 -1.85
C GLY A 395 18.10 10.98 -3.30
N TYR A 396 17.70 11.82 -4.29
CA TYR A 396 17.93 11.54 -5.72
C TYR A 396 19.44 11.47 -6.01
N ASP A 397 20.23 12.45 -5.55
CA ASP A 397 21.68 12.45 -5.74
C ASP A 397 22.31 11.18 -5.17
N PHE A 398 21.89 10.76 -3.98
CA PHE A 398 22.39 9.54 -3.32
C PHE A 398 22.06 8.29 -4.12
N VAL A 399 20.83 8.14 -4.63
CA VAL A 399 20.45 6.96 -5.42
C VAL A 399 21.34 6.82 -6.65
N TYR A 400 21.57 7.90 -7.39
CA TYR A 400 22.39 7.85 -8.61
C TYR A 400 23.89 7.74 -8.36
N SER A 401 24.41 8.30 -7.26
CA SER A 401 25.83 8.18 -6.90
C SER A 401 26.16 6.85 -6.23
N GLU A 402 25.34 6.41 -5.27
CA GLU A 402 25.69 5.34 -4.32
C GLU A 402 24.93 4.04 -4.54
N ILE A 403 23.80 4.04 -5.27
CA ILE A 403 23.03 2.82 -5.56
C ILE A 403 23.27 2.37 -6.99
N LYS A 404 22.83 3.15 -7.99
CA LYS A 404 23.04 2.81 -9.41
C LYS A 404 22.82 4.04 -10.28
N ASP A 405 23.73 4.32 -11.21
CA ASP A 405 23.67 5.46 -12.14
C ASP A 405 22.71 5.25 -13.32
N ASP A 406 22.54 4.01 -13.81
CA ASP A 406 21.56 3.67 -14.85
C ASP A 406 20.36 2.97 -14.22
N LEU A 407 19.46 3.76 -13.63
CA LEU A 407 18.30 3.27 -12.89
C LEU A 407 17.10 4.20 -13.12
N HIS A 408 15.95 3.63 -13.48
CA HIS A 408 14.69 4.37 -13.43
C HIS A 408 14.25 4.58 -11.99
N LEU A 409 14.50 5.77 -11.43
CA LEU A 409 14.06 6.15 -10.09
C LEU A 409 12.67 6.80 -10.17
N ALA A 410 11.68 6.15 -9.59
CA ALA A 410 10.32 6.62 -9.48
C ALA A 410 10.02 7.03 -8.03
N SER A 411 10.01 8.32 -7.70
CA SER A 411 9.24 8.77 -6.55
C SER A 411 7.76 8.69 -6.92
N ILE A 412 6.89 8.21 -6.00
CA ILE A 412 5.47 8.01 -6.27
C ILE A 412 4.64 8.57 -5.13
N SER A 413 3.50 9.17 -5.43
CA SER A 413 2.56 9.68 -4.45
C SER A 413 1.12 9.33 -4.79
N GLY A 414 0.41 8.92 -3.77
CA GLY A 414 -1.00 8.55 -3.78
C GLY A 414 -1.42 8.17 -2.38
N GLY A 415 -2.25 7.15 -2.22
CA GLY A 415 -2.66 6.79 -0.86
C GLY A 415 -3.51 5.55 -0.76
N THR A 416 -3.70 5.16 0.49
CA THR A 416 -4.65 4.12 0.90
C THR A 416 -6.05 4.41 0.37
N ASP A 417 -6.38 5.70 0.28
CA ASP A 417 -7.68 6.20 -0.15
C ASP A 417 -8.06 5.78 -1.58
N ILE A 418 -7.08 5.58 -2.44
CA ILE A 418 -7.31 5.15 -3.84
C ILE A 418 -6.65 3.82 -4.18
N VAL A 419 -6.00 3.18 -3.22
CA VAL A 419 -5.18 1.96 -3.37
C VAL A 419 -4.19 2.05 -4.54
N SER A 420 -3.63 3.24 -4.79
CA SER A 420 -2.99 3.63 -6.03
C SER A 420 -2.13 4.88 -5.86
N CYS A 421 -1.57 5.35 -6.99
CA CYS A 421 -0.83 6.60 -7.10
C CYS A 421 -1.55 7.58 -8.04
N PHE A 422 -1.56 8.88 -7.67
CA PHE A 422 -1.94 9.97 -8.56
C PHE A 422 -0.79 10.36 -9.49
N VAL A 423 0.40 10.39 -8.93
CA VAL A 423 1.63 10.81 -9.61
C VAL A 423 2.73 9.77 -9.39
N LEU A 424 3.45 9.41 -10.44
CA LEU A 424 4.39 8.30 -10.37
C LEU A 424 5.44 8.34 -11.49
N GLY A 425 6.28 7.29 -11.55
CA GLY A 425 7.32 7.14 -12.55
C GLY A 425 6.79 6.85 -13.96
N VAL A 426 7.57 7.22 -14.95
CA VAL A 426 7.34 6.89 -16.36
C VAL A 426 8.67 6.47 -16.97
N PRO A 427 8.84 5.20 -17.37
CA PRO A 427 10.14 4.64 -17.76
C PRO A 427 10.74 5.25 -19.03
N ILE A 428 9.97 6.00 -19.80
CA ILE A 428 10.40 6.67 -21.04
C ILE A 428 10.60 8.18 -20.90
N LEU A 429 10.38 8.74 -19.70
CA LEU A 429 10.62 10.15 -19.42
C LEU A 429 11.92 10.35 -18.63
N PRO A 430 12.54 11.54 -18.74
CA PRO A 430 13.69 11.89 -17.90
C PRO A 430 13.27 12.04 -16.43
N VAL A 431 14.21 11.79 -15.52
CA VAL A 431 14.07 12.07 -14.07
C VAL A 431 14.71 13.39 -13.74
N TYR A 432 13.96 14.26 -13.10
CA TYR A 432 14.45 15.52 -12.56
C TYR A 432 14.60 15.45 -11.04
N ARG A 433 15.60 16.11 -10.53
CA ARG A 433 15.96 16.13 -9.12
C ARG A 433 14.85 16.74 -8.26
N GLY A 434 14.27 15.95 -7.36
CA GLY A 434 13.22 16.41 -6.45
C GLY A 434 11.80 16.39 -7.04
N GLU A 435 11.62 15.92 -8.28
CA GLU A 435 10.31 15.85 -8.93
C GLU A 435 9.83 14.41 -9.12
N ILE A 436 8.53 14.18 -8.96
CA ILE A 436 7.86 12.98 -9.47
C ILE A 436 7.61 13.20 -10.94
N GLN A 437 7.88 12.20 -11.78
CA GLN A 437 7.99 12.39 -13.23
C GLN A 437 6.71 12.88 -13.91
N ALA A 438 5.51 12.37 -13.53
CA ALA A 438 4.27 12.73 -14.20
C ALA A 438 3.02 12.33 -13.41
N PRO A 439 1.84 12.94 -13.70
CA PRO A 439 0.54 12.36 -13.41
C PRO A 439 0.39 10.98 -14.03
N GLY A 440 -0.33 10.07 -13.35
CA GLY A 440 -0.57 8.71 -13.84
C GLY A 440 -1.53 8.67 -15.04
N LEU A 441 -1.35 7.69 -15.93
CA LEU A 441 -2.32 7.45 -17.01
C LEU A 441 -3.73 7.23 -16.43
N GLY A 442 -4.74 7.86 -17.03
CA GLY A 442 -6.13 7.78 -16.58
C GLY A 442 -6.45 8.59 -15.33
N MET A 443 -5.53 9.44 -14.87
CA MET A 443 -5.68 10.29 -13.69
C MET A 443 -5.57 11.76 -14.12
N ASP A 444 -6.67 12.49 -14.07
CA ASP A 444 -6.73 13.94 -14.37
C ASP A 444 -6.27 14.74 -13.15
N VAL A 445 -4.97 14.66 -12.88
CA VAL A 445 -4.33 15.33 -11.74
C VAL A 445 -4.08 16.79 -12.07
N GLN A 446 -4.56 17.67 -11.19
CA GLN A 446 -4.34 19.10 -11.26
C GLN A 446 -3.94 19.65 -9.90
N VAL A 447 -3.48 20.88 -9.86
CA VAL A 447 -3.22 21.63 -8.63
C VAL A 447 -4.09 22.87 -8.63
N TRP A 448 -4.90 23.03 -7.57
CA TRP A 448 -5.87 24.12 -7.49
C TRP A 448 -5.59 25.05 -6.31
N THR A 449 -5.92 26.32 -6.49
CA THR A 449 -6.01 27.29 -5.37
C THR A 449 -7.24 27.01 -4.51
N ASP A 450 -7.35 27.63 -3.36
CA ASP A 450 -8.53 27.52 -2.49
C ASP A 450 -9.81 28.04 -3.15
N GLU A 451 -9.68 28.90 -4.17
CA GLU A 451 -10.79 29.41 -4.99
C GLU A 451 -11.23 28.44 -6.10
N GLY A 452 -10.53 27.31 -6.29
CA GLY A 452 -10.83 26.30 -7.30
C GLY A 452 -10.27 26.60 -8.69
N GLU A 453 -9.22 27.43 -8.77
CA GLU A 453 -8.54 27.75 -10.02
C GLU A 453 -7.31 26.83 -10.21
N SER A 454 -7.17 26.23 -11.40
CA SER A 454 -6.02 25.40 -11.74
C SER A 454 -4.76 26.25 -11.94
N VAL A 455 -3.67 25.86 -11.27
CA VAL A 455 -2.39 26.58 -11.30
C VAL A 455 -1.23 25.67 -11.67
N HIS A 456 -0.21 26.27 -12.30
CA HIS A 456 1.05 25.62 -12.65
C HIS A 456 2.22 26.44 -12.10
N GLN A 457 3.28 25.77 -11.67
CA GLN A 457 4.47 26.39 -11.07
C GLN A 457 4.10 27.24 -9.82
N GLU A 458 3.02 26.84 -9.17
CA GLU A 458 2.51 27.42 -7.94
C GLU A 458 1.98 26.32 -7.05
N ARG A 459 2.14 26.47 -5.75
CA ARG A 459 1.67 25.51 -4.74
C ARG A 459 0.18 25.65 -4.54
N GLY A 460 -0.53 24.51 -4.57
CA GLY A 460 -1.96 24.43 -4.26
C GLY A 460 -2.35 23.04 -3.78
N GLU A 461 -3.64 22.77 -3.72
CA GLU A 461 -4.21 21.48 -3.36
C GLU A 461 -4.13 20.50 -4.53
N LEU A 462 -3.63 19.27 -4.27
CA LEU A 462 -3.64 18.20 -5.26
C LEU A 462 -5.06 17.66 -5.41
N ILE A 463 -5.59 17.77 -6.62
CA ILE A 463 -6.91 17.26 -6.96
C ILE A 463 -6.86 16.26 -8.11
N CYS A 464 -7.90 15.43 -8.24
CA CYS A 464 -8.19 14.68 -9.44
C CYS A 464 -9.56 15.11 -9.97
N ALA A 465 -9.59 15.69 -11.17
CA ALA A 465 -10.77 16.33 -11.71
C ALA A 465 -11.77 15.37 -12.36
N GLN A 466 -11.34 14.13 -12.68
CA GLN A 466 -12.19 13.10 -13.28
C GLN A 466 -12.21 11.82 -12.46
N SER A 467 -13.33 11.08 -12.56
CA SER A 467 -13.49 9.77 -11.93
C SER A 467 -12.50 8.76 -12.50
N PHE A 468 -12.04 7.86 -11.66
CA PHE A 468 -11.09 6.79 -11.98
C PHE A 468 -11.56 5.45 -11.32
N PRO A 469 -11.18 4.28 -11.89
CA PRO A 469 -11.72 2.99 -11.46
C PRO A 469 -11.42 2.57 -10.02
N SER A 470 -10.28 3.00 -9.45
CA SER A 470 -9.84 2.61 -8.10
C SER A 470 -10.33 3.55 -7.00
N ARG A 471 -11.27 4.41 -7.28
CA ARG A 471 -11.99 5.16 -6.25
C ARG A 471 -12.60 4.18 -5.24
N PRO A 472 -12.60 4.47 -3.92
CA PRO A 472 -13.27 3.60 -2.95
C PRO A 472 -14.70 3.32 -3.36
N VAL A 473 -15.15 2.09 -3.15
CA VAL A 473 -16.54 1.72 -3.40
C VAL A 473 -17.45 2.42 -2.40
N PHE A 474 -17.06 2.40 -1.10
CA PHE A 474 -17.69 3.09 0.02
C PHE A 474 -16.78 3.05 1.25
N PHE A 475 -17.16 3.69 2.35
CA PHE A 475 -16.58 3.45 3.66
C PHE A 475 -17.45 2.50 4.46
N TRP A 476 -16.83 1.50 5.09
CA TRP A 476 -17.56 0.54 5.92
C TRP A 476 -18.25 1.26 7.09
N SER A 477 -19.52 0.94 7.32
CA SER A 477 -20.35 1.58 8.36
C SER A 477 -20.48 3.10 8.24
N ASP A 478 -20.53 3.63 7.01
CA ASP A 478 -20.78 5.05 6.71
C ASP A 478 -22.20 5.23 6.16
N GLU A 479 -23.14 5.52 7.06
CA GLU A 479 -24.56 5.68 6.69
C GLU A 479 -24.78 6.90 5.78
N GLY A 480 -25.18 6.63 4.53
CA GLY A 480 -25.44 7.64 3.51
C GLY A 480 -24.18 8.31 2.98
N ASP A 481 -23.04 7.61 3.01
CA ASP A 481 -21.74 8.04 2.46
C ASP A 481 -21.24 9.42 2.94
N LYS A 482 -21.65 9.82 4.14
CA LYS A 482 -21.37 11.17 4.69
C LYS A 482 -19.89 11.39 4.96
N LYS A 483 -19.23 10.39 5.57
CA LYS A 483 -17.78 10.46 5.85
C LYS A 483 -16.97 10.38 4.56
N TYR A 484 -17.43 9.55 3.60
CA TYR A 484 -16.83 9.44 2.29
C TYR A 484 -16.90 10.75 1.52
N HIS A 485 -18.07 11.38 1.47
CA HIS A 485 -18.27 12.69 0.83
C HIS A 485 -17.42 13.78 1.49
N SER A 486 -17.47 13.87 2.82
CA SER A 486 -16.69 14.86 3.56
C SER A 486 -15.18 14.69 3.39
N ALA A 487 -14.71 13.45 3.23
CA ALA A 487 -13.28 13.19 3.10
C ALA A 487 -12.67 13.69 1.79
N TYR A 488 -13.44 13.75 0.70
CA TYR A 488 -12.88 13.98 -0.63
C TYR A 488 -13.59 15.05 -1.48
N TYR A 489 -14.85 15.40 -1.17
CA TYR A 489 -15.68 16.26 -2.03
C TYR A 489 -16.25 17.48 -1.33
N GLU A 490 -15.93 17.70 -0.04
CA GLU A 490 -16.42 18.85 0.71
C GLU A 490 -15.65 20.13 0.36
N HIS A 491 -14.36 19.99 0.04
CA HIS A 491 -13.50 21.13 -0.31
C HIS A 491 -13.86 21.69 -1.70
N PHE A 492 -13.99 20.80 -2.69
CA PHE A 492 -14.39 21.14 -4.06
C PHE A 492 -15.53 20.23 -4.52
N GLU A 493 -16.64 20.80 -4.91
CA GLU A 493 -17.82 20.04 -5.33
C GLU A 493 -17.54 19.18 -6.56
N ASN A 494 -17.81 17.86 -6.48
CA ASN A 494 -17.58 16.87 -7.53
C ASN A 494 -16.13 16.70 -7.99
N VAL A 495 -15.15 17.15 -7.22
CA VAL A 495 -13.73 17.01 -7.50
C VAL A 495 -13.06 16.32 -6.32
N TRP A 496 -12.22 15.33 -6.60
CA TRP A 496 -11.46 14.64 -5.56
C TRP A 496 -10.33 15.54 -5.03
N ALA A 497 -10.45 16.01 -3.80
CA ALA A 497 -9.37 16.67 -3.07
C ALA A 497 -8.61 15.64 -2.24
N HIS A 498 -7.29 15.54 -2.44
CA HIS A 498 -6.50 14.46 -1.82
C HIS A 498 -5.99 14.80 -0.43
N GLY A 499 -5.90 16.07 -0.09
CA GLY A 499 -5.33 16.53 1.16
C GLY A 499 -3.79 16.57 1.15
N ASP A 500 -3.20 16.83 0.00
CA ASP A 500 -1.77 17.05 -0.21
C ASP A 500 -1.54 18.40 -0.90
N PHE A 501 -0.56 19.16 -0.43
CA PHE A 501 -0.05 20.30 -1.16
C PHE A 501 0.93 19.87 -2.24
N ALA A 502 0.71 20.33 -3.45
CA ALA A 502 1.52 19.98 -4.62
C ALA A 502 1.80 21.19 -5.53
N GLU A 503 2.70 21.00 -6.48
CA GLU A 503 2.99 21.92 -7.57
C GLU A 503 3.26 21.10 -8.84
N ILE A 504 2.67 21.49 -9.96
CA ILE A 504 3.05 20.98 -11.29
C ILE A 504 4.18 21.84 -11.83
N THR A 505 5.33 21.22 -12.13
CA THR A 505 6.54 21.90 -12.57
C THR A 505 6.52 22.29 -14.06
N GLU A 506 7.50 23.07 -14.50
CA GLU A 506 7.68 23.40 -15.93
C GLU A 506 7.93 22.17 -16.82
N HIS A 507 8.35 21.04 -16.25
CA HIS A 507 8.57 19.78 -16.96
C HIS A 507 7.31 18.89 -17.03
N GLY A 508 6.20 19.30 -16.41
CA GLY A 508 5.01 18.49 -16.21
C GLY A 508 5.13 17.48 -15.06
N GLY A 509 6.27 17.45 -14.37
CA GLY A 509 6.48 16.70 -13.14
C GLY A 509 5.72 17.31 -11.97
N VAL A 510 5.71 16.61 -10.83
CA VAL A 510 4.98 17.04 -9.64
C VAL A 510 5.89 17.05 -8.41
N VAL A 511 5.86 18.13 -7.66
CA VAL A 511 6.48 18.25 -6.34
C VAL A 511 5.39 18.12 -5.28
N ILE A 512 5.57 17.22 -4.32
CA ILE A 512 4.67 17.07 -3.16
C ILE A 512 5.33 17.75 -1.96
N TYR A 513 4.64 18.70 -1.37
CA TYR A 513 5.13 19.46 -0.20
C TYR A 513 4.73 18.84 1.15
N GLY A 514 3.74 17.96 1.16
CA GLY A 514 3.22 17.31 2.36
C GLY A 514 1.70 17.43 2.46
N ARG A 515 1.16 17.08 3.64
CA ARG A 515 -0.28 17.11 3.88
C ARG A 515 -0.82 18.53 3.96
N SER A 516 -1.99 18.76 3.36
CA SER A 516 -2.80 19.98 3.52
C SER A 516 -3.84 19.83 4.62
N ASP A 517 -4.16 18.59 5.02
CA ASP A 517 -5.07 18.27 6.12
C ASP A 517 -4.34 18.10 7.47
N ALA A 518 -5.09 17.93 8.56
CA ALA A 518 -4.53 17.77 9.92
C ALA A 518 -3.98 16.35 10.21
N VAL A 519 -3.87 15.48 9.23
CA VAL A 519 -3.31 14.14 9.40
C VAL A 519 -1.78 14.24 9.47
N LEU A 520 -1.19 13.61 10.50
CA LEU A 520 0.25 13.54 10.68
C LEU A 520 0.87 12.50 9.74
N ASN A 521 2.08 12.76 9.27
CA ASN A 521 2.80 11.81 8.39
C ASN A 521 4.27 11.61 8.81
N PRO A 522 4.56 11.22 10.07
CA PRO A 522 5.93 11.02 10.52
C PRO A 522 6.54 9.79 9.86
N GLY A 523 7.70 9.98 9.24
CA GLY A 523 8.41 8.89 8.56
C GLY A 523 7.62 8.26 7.41
N GLY A 524 6.68 8.99 6.81
CA GLY A 524 5.85 8.52 5.72
C GLY A 524 4.67 7.62 6.12
N VAL A 525 4.32 7.61 7.40
CA VAL A 525 3.16 6.84 7.91
C VAL A 525 2.07 7.79 8.35
N ARG A 526 0.89 7.67 7.75
CA ARG A 526 -0.28 8.45 8.18
C ARG A 526 -0.72 8.04 9.58
N ILE A 527 -0.79 9.00 10.48
CA ILE A 527 -1.21 8.84 11.87
C ILE A 527 -2.32 9.85 12.17
N GLY A 528 -3.47 9.37 12.63
CA GLY A 528 -4.53 10.23 13.12
C GLY A 528 -4.17 10.81 14.49
N THR A 529 -4.33 12.12 14.66
CA THR A 529 -4.17 12.77 15.95
C THR A 529 -5.10 12.16 17.00
N ALA A 530 -6.29 11.74 16.60
CA ALA A 530 -7.27 11.09 17.47
C ALA A 530 -6.79 9.78 18.11
N GLU A 531 -5.93 9.01 17.43
CA GLU A 531 -5.36 7.78 18.00
C GLU A 531 -4.44 8.10 19.19
N ILE A 532 -3.73 9.21 19.12
CA ILE A 532 -2.89 9.71 20.21
C ILE A 532 -3.75 10.29 21.33
N TYR A 533 -4.72 11.16 21.00
CA TYR A 533 -5.61 11.78 21.98
C TYR A 533 -6.32 10.75 22.86
N ARG A 534 -6.88 9.69 22.29
CA ARG A 534 -7.53 8.62 23.05
C ARG A 534 -6.65 7.94 24.10
N GLN A 535 -5.34 7.94 23.91
CA GLN A 535 -4.42 7.38 24.90
C GLN A 535 -4.03 8.43 25.94
N VAL A 536 -3.86 9.68 25.54
CA VAL A 536 -3.52 10.79 26.43
C VAL A 536 -4.70 11.11 27.36
N ASP A 537 -5.92 11.05 26.87
CA ASP A 537 -7.16 11.29 27.65
C ASP A 537 -7.36 10.29 28.80
N LYS A 538 -6.72 9.11 28.75
CA LYS A 538 -6.71 8.14 29.84
C LYS A 538 -5.77 8.54 31.00
N VAL A 539 -4.95 9.58 30.82
CA VAL A 539 -3.96 10.02 31.80
C VAL A 539 -4.61 11.07 32.70
N GLU A 540 -5.01 10.66 33.90
CA GLU A 540 -5.75 11.52 34.83
C GLU A 540 -5.09 12.87 35.14
N ALA A 541 -3.75 12.94 35.11
CA ALA A 541 -3.00 14.17 35.36
C ALA A 541 -3.12 15.22 34.24
N VAL A 542 -3.52 14.81 33.02
CA VAL A 542 -3.68 15.70 31.86
C VAL A 542 -5.10 16.26 31.83
N LEU A 543 -5.21 17.57 31.64
CA LEU A 543 -6.49 18.25 31.48
C LEU A 543 -6.90 18.34 30.02
N GLU A 544 -5.97 18.77 29.15
CA GLU A 544 -6.15 18.95 27.71
C GLU A 544 -4.87 18.61 26.97
N SER A 545 -4.98 18.25 25.71
CA SER A 545 -3.80 17.98 24.88
C SER A 545 -3.98 18.46 23.42
N ILE A 546 -2.87 18.82 22.78
CA ILE A 546 -2.81 19.14 21.36
C ILE A 546 -1.63 18.38 20.74
N VAL A 547 -1.90 17.69 19.64
CA VAL A 547 -0.88 17.01 18.84
C VAL A 547 -0.68 17.76 17.55
N ILE A 548 0.57 18.06 17.23
CA ILE A 548 0.92 18.68 15.94
C ILE A 548 2.02 17.88 15.24
N GLY A 549 2.03 17.98 13.91
CA GLY A 549 3.17 17.61 13.08
C GLY A 549 4.12 18.80 12.95
N GLN A 550 5.32 18.69 13.48
CA GLN A 550 6.35 19.71 13.29
C GLN A 550 7.30 19.29 12.19
N GLU A 551 7.45 20.11 11.17
CA GLU A 551 8.52 19.93 10.18
C GLU A 551 9.90 19.98 10.85
N TRP A 552 10.67 18.92 10.68
CA TRP A 552 11.97 18.78 11.33
C TRP A 552 12.92 17.87 10.54
N LYS A 553 14.02 18.42 10.01
CA LYS A 553 15.04 17.65 9.28
C LYS A 553 14.48 16.83 8.13
N ASN A 554 13.74 17.47 7.23
CA ASN A 554 13.09 16.87 6.07
C ASN A 554 12.07 15.75 6.42
N ASP A 555 11.44 15.86 7.57
CA ASP A 555 10.40 14.94 8.03
C ASP A 555 9.39 15.67 8.92
N VAL A 556 8.30 15.00 9.22
CA VAL A 556 7.35 15.42 10.25
C VAL A 556 7.64 14.70 11.55
N ARG A 557 7.85 15.40 12.64
CA ARG A 557 7.88 14.79 13.97
C ARG A 557 6.62 15.12 14.75
N VAL A 558 6.10 14.13 15.44
CA VAL A 558 4.95 14.28 16.33
C VAL A 558 5.39 15.04 17.59
N VAL A 559 4.73 16.15 17.89
CA VAL A 559 4.89 16.91 19.13
C VAL A 559 3.55 16.94 19.84
N LEU A 560 3.54 16.50 21.09
CA LEU A 560 2.37 16.50 21.97
C LEU A 560 2.54 17.64 22.98
N PHE A 561 1.60 18.55 23.00
CA PHE A 561 1.46 19.54 24.05
C PHE A 561 0.38 19.06 25.02
N VAL A 562 0.65 19.19 26.33
CA VAL A 562 -0.29 18.81 27.39
C VAL A 562 -0.48 19.97 28.36
N LYS A 563 -1.74 20.22 28.72
CA LYS A 563 -2.11 21.11 29.81
C LYS A 563 -2.37 20.23 31.05
N MET A 564 -1.64 20.47 32.12
CA MET A 564 -1.78 19.67 33.34
C MET A 564 -2.96 20.12 34.19
N ARG A 565 -3.56 19.20 34.95
CA ARG A 565 -4.55 19.56 35.97
C ARG A 565 -3.88 20.35 37.08
N GLU A 566 -4.66 21.18 37.77
CA GLU A 566 -4.19 21.97 38.91
C GLU A 566 -3.48 21.08 39.96
N GLY A 567 -2.27 21.50 40.32
CA GLY A 567 -1.41 20.75 41.26
C GLY A 567 -0.69 19.52 40.68
N GLN A 568 -0.79 19.29 39.37
CA GLN A 568 -0.02 18.26 38.65
C GLN A 568 1.07 18.91 37.80
N GLU A 569 2.20 18.22 37.65
CA GLU A 569 3.35 18.65 36.83
C GLU A 569 3.74 17.55 35.82
N LEU A 570 4.22 17.95 34.67
CA LEU A 570 4.71 17.03 33.64
C LEU A 570 6.11 16.51 34.01
N THR A 571 6.14 15.44 34.80
CA THR A 571 7.40 14.81 35.22
C THR A 571 7.96 13.87 34.14
N ASP A 572 9.27 13.55 34.20
CA ASP A 572 9.90 12.54 33.34
C ASP A 572 9.25 11.16 33.46
N VAL A 573 8.73 10.82 34.63
CA VAL A 573 8.00 9.56 34.87
C VAL A 573 6.69 9.55 34.11
N LEU A 574 5.94 10.65 34.15
CA LEU A 574 4.68 10.80 33.44
C LEU A 574 4.90 10.78 31.92
N ILE A 575 5.93 11.50 31.41
CA ILE A 575 6.35 11.48 29.99
C ILE A 575 6.63 10.04 29.54
N LYS A 576 7.39 9.28 30.32
CA LYS A 576 7.69 7.87 30.01
C LYS A 576 6.42 7.02 30.03
N GLY A 577 5.52 7.24 30.97
CA GLY A 577 4.22 6.57 31.06
C GLY A 577 3.37 6.82 29.82
N ILE A 578 3.17 8.08 29.44
CA ILE A 578 2.42 8.46 28.22
C ILE A 578 3.03 7.79 26.98
N LYS A 579 4.35 7.90 26.80
CA LYS A 579 5.05 7.27 25.66
C LYS A 579 4.90 5.74 25.65
N SER A 580 4.94 5.11 26.81
CA SER A 580 4.76 3.66 26.93
C SER A 580 3.34 3.25 26.57
N THR A 581 2.33 3.95 27.09
CA THR A 581 0.91 3.69 26.78
C THR A 581 0.64 3.83 25.29
N ILE A 582 1.08 4.94 24.66
CA ILE A 582 0.90 5.14 23.22
C ILE A 582 1.60 4.03 22.42
N ARG A 583 2.80 3.62 22.82
CA ARG A 583 3.53 2.53 22.13
C ARG A 583 2.81 1.20 22.24
N THR A 584 2.24 0.89 23.38
CA THR A 584 1.59 -0.40 23.67
C THR A 584 0.21 -0.49 23.03
N GLU A 585 -0.56 0.60 23.10
CA GLU A 585 -1.96 0.62 22.66
C GLU A 585 -2.12 0.96 21.16
N CYS A 586 -1.19 1.75 20.60
CA CYS A 586 -1.15 2.08 19.17
C CYS A 586 0.03 1.38 18.49
N THR A 587 1.02 2.16 18.03
CA THR A 587 2.28 1.64 17.47
C THR A 587 3.46 2.49 17.93
N PRO A 588 4.72 2.01 17.79
CA PRO A 588 5.90 2.83 18.04
C PRO A 588 5.95 4.15 17.25
N ARG A 589 5.27 4.22 16.11
CA ARG A 589 5.25 5.39 15.23
C ARG A 589 4.37 6.54 15.75
N HIS A 590 3.37 6.22 16.57
CA HIS A 590 2.50 7.20 17.23
C HIS A 590 3.18 7.91 18.40
N VAL A 591 4.33 7.39 18.88
CA VAL A 591 4.99 7.92 20.07
C VAL A 591 5.55 9.32 19.79
N PRO A 592 5.09 10.36 20.52
CA PRO A 592 5.59 11.72 20.31
C PRO A 592 7.11 11.83 20.51
N ALA A 593 7.77 12.50 19.57
CA ALA A 593 9.19 12.82 19.70
C ALA A 593 9.43 13.73 20.91
N LYS A 594 8.49 14.67 21.13
CA LYS A 594 8.47 15.56 22.29
C LYS A 594 7.10 15.58 22.95
N ILE A 595 7.09 15.69 24.27
CA ILE A 595 5.91 16.02 25.08
C ILE A 595 6.31 17.28 25.86
N LEU A 596 5.48 18.32 25.75
CA LEU A 596 5.73 19.62 26.33
C LEU A 596 4.53 20.07 27.14
N GLU A 597 4.76 20.58 28.34
CA GLU A 597 3.73 21.24 29.14
C GLU A 597 3.49 22.66 28.60
N VAL A 598 2.21 23.05 28.55
CA VAL A 598 1.79 24.39 28.17
C VAL A 598 0.87 24.98 29.23
N GLY A 599 0.98 26.29 29.42
CA GLY A 599 0.01 27.06 30.17
C GLY A 599 -1.23 27.38 29.31
N ASP A 600 -2.01 28.35 29.73
CA ASP A 600 -3.16 28.88 28.94
C ASP A 600 -2.72 29.53 27.64
#